data_860223bfb038a4c47723ba7cd47d17c6
#
_entry.id   860223bfb038a4c47723ba7cd47d17c6
#
_cell.length_a   1.000
_cell.length_b   1.000
_cell.length_c   1.000
_cell.angle_alpha   90.00
_cell.angle_beta   90.00
_cell.angle_gamma   90.00
#
_symmetry.space_group_name_H-M   'P 1'
#
loop_
_entity.id
_entity.type
_entity.pdbx_description
1 polymer ?
#
loop_
_entity_poly.entity_id
_entity_poly.type
_entity_poly.pdbx_seq_one_letter_code
_entity_poly.pdbx_strand_id
1 'polypeptide(L)'
;NAVGGALNPDLPTTTVTVPWDDRMKGDDRITLKWIGTRPDFTIYDPQLEPHDISDGEASSKPAFIFKVDGMHLKAIEGGTLELYFILSRFVDGTIVYRESARAEKLNIGAPRAELPAPEVKGVDENGVIDPAYGSTDLIIKRYTGIAINDVVRYLWRGSEAGDVKDSINITGNNVGDDYVKFTVPANA
;
A
#
# COMPACT_ATOMS: atom_id res chain seq x y z
N ASN A 1 11.08 -13.85 6.79
CA ASN A 1 10.61 -13.99 8.18
C ASN A 1 9.19 -13.42 8.41
N ALA A 2 8.41 -13.26 7.36
CA ALA A 2 6.99 -12.94 7.50
C ALA A 2 6.25 -14.18 8.02
N VAL A 3 5.37 -14.00 9.02
CA VAL A 3 4.49 -15.03 9.55
C VAL A 3 3.06 -14.59 9.28
N GLY A 4 2.29 -15.40 8.56
CA GLY A 4 0.90 -15.07 8.21
C GLY A 4 0.75 -13.76 7.42
N GLY A 5 1.71 -13.43 6.54
CA GLY A 5 1.67 -12.19 5.77
C GLY A 5 2.03 -10.92 6.55
N ALA A 6 2.57 -11.05 7.77
CA ALA A 6 2.98 -9.90 8.59
C ALA A 6 4.47 -9.97 8.97
N LEU A 7 5.11 -8.80 9.06
CA LEU A 7 6.47 -8.60 9.56
C LEU A 7 6.42 -7.83 10.90
N ASN A 8 7.27 -8.24 11.84
CA ASN A 8 7.45 -7.51 13.09
C ASN A 8 8.20 -6.18 12.82
N PRO A 9 7.64 -5.01 13.15
CA PRO A 9 8.28 -3.70 12.95
C PRO A 9 9.51 -3.47 13.83
N ASP A 10 9.69 -4.23 14.91
CA ASP A 10 10.79 -4.09 15.87
C ASP A 10 12.01 -4.97 15.52
N LEU A 11 12.00 -5.64 14.37
CA LEU A 11 13.19 -6.35 13.91
C LEU A 11 14.33 -5.36 13.65
N PRO A 12 15.55 -5.60 14.18
CA PRO A 12 16.69 -4.72 13.94
C PRO A 12 17.12 -4.73 12.47
N THR A 13 16.92 -5.84 11.79
CA THR A 13 17.18 -6.01 10.35
C THR A 13 16.21 -7.02 9.75
N THR A 14 15.95 -6.88 8.46
CA THR A 14 15.25 -7.90 7.68
C THR A 14 16.03 -8.22 6.42
N THR A 15 15.75 -9.36 5.82
CA THR A 15 16.40 -9.79 4.58
C THR A 15 15.39 -9.99 3.46
N VAL A 16 15.74 -9.50 2.28
CA VAL A 16 14.99 -9.77 1.05
C VAL A 16 15.89 -10.58 0.14
N THR A 17 15.37 -11.72 -0.33
CA THR A 17 16.09 -12.59 -1.26
C THR A 17 15.53 -12.38 -2.67
N VAL A 18 16.40 -11.98 -3.59
CA VAL A 18 16.12 -11.91 -5.03
C VAL A 18 16.69 -13.17 -5.66
N PRO A 19 15.86 -14.08 -6.19
CA PRO A 19 16.34 -15.28 -6.85
C PRO A 19 17.04 -14.92 -8.16
N TRP A 20 17.97 -15.79 -8.59
CA TRP A 20 18.56 -15.67 -9.93
C TRP A 20 17.47 -15.78 -11.01
N ASP A 21 17.56 -14.95 -12.02
CA ASP A 21 16.76 -15.03 -13.25
C ASP A 21 17.71 -15.20 -14.45
N ASP A 22 17.39 -16.10 -15.37
CA ASP A 22 18.27 -16.42 -16.52
C ASP A 22 18.50 -15.23 -17.49
N ARG A 23 17.77 -14.15 -17.32
CA ARG A 23 17.98 -12.88 -18.04
C ARG A 23 19.04 -11.99 -17.39
N MET A 24 19.49 -12.32 -16.17
CA MET A 24 20.55 -11.61 -15.46
C MET A 24 21.92 -11.96 -16.07
N LYS A 25 22.82 -10.99 -16.11
CA LYS A 25 24.19 -11.11 -16.61
C LYS A 25 25.15 -10.34 -15.73
N GLY A 26 26.45 -10.55 -15.93
CA GLY A 26 27.48 -9.65 -15.39
C GLY A 26 27.25 -8.20 -15.83
N ASP A 27 27.65 -7.26 -15.02
CA ASP A 27 27.43 -5.80 -15.16
C ASP A 27 25.98 -5.33 -15.10
N ASP A 28 25.02 -6.22 -14.85
CA ASP A 28 23.66 -5.80 -14.50
C ASP A 28 23.63 -5.25 -13.08
N ARG A 29 22.72 -4.29 -12.86
CA ARG A 29 22.47 -3.72 -11.53
C ARG A 29 21.08 -4.09 -11.05
N ILE A 30 20.98 -4.65 -9.83
CA ILE A 30 19.74 -4.93 -9.14
C ILE A 30 19.44 -3.79 -8.17
N THR A 31 18.33 -3.11 -8.34
CA THR A 31 17.82 -2.11 -7.39
C THR A 31 16.57 -2.66 -6.73
N LEU A 32 16.66 -2.96 -5.43
CA LEU A 32 15.50 -3.38 -4.64
C LEU A 32 14.60 -2.17 -4.40
N LYS A 33 13.32 -2.31 -4.71
CA LYS A 33 12.28 -1.32 -4.43
C LYS A 33 11.48 -1.76 -3.21
N TRP A 34 11.48 -0.88 -2.22
CA TRP A 34 10.81 -1.03 -0.93
C TRP A 34 9.71 0.00 -0.82
N ILE A 35 8.49 -0.37 -1.21
CA ILE A 35 7.37 0.56 -1.23
C ILE A 35 6.50 0.34 0.00
N GLY A 36 6.69 1.17 0.99
CA GLY A 36 5.87 1.20 2.19
C GLY A 36 4.66 2.12 2.04
N THR A 37 3.51 1.70 2.54
CA THR A 37 2.35 2.57 2.71
C THR A 37 2.10 2.73 4.20
N ARG A 38 2.23 3.96 4.71
CA ARG A 38 1.98 4.27 6.12
C ARG A 38 0.50 4.21 6.46
N PRO A 39 0.17 4.20 7.76
CA PRO A 39 -1.20 4.27 8.23
C PRO A 39 -2.04 5.42 7.70
N ASP A 40 -1.44 6.55 7.40
CA ASP A 40 -2.06 7.75 6.83
C ASP A 40 -2.11 7.75 5.29
N PHE A 41 -1.78 6.58 4.67
CA PHE A 41 -1.69 6.36 3.22
C PHE A 41 -0.54 7.10 2.52
N THR A 42 0.36 7.73 3.25
CA THR A 42 1.57 8.29 2.65
C THR A 42 2.53 7.18 2.23
N ILE A 43 3.21 7.40 1.10
CA ILE A 43 4.19 6.45 0.56
C ILE A 43 5.55 6.69 1.19
N TYR A 44 6.23 5.61 1.51
CA TYR A 44 7.60 5.56 1.95
C TYR A 44 8.43 4.73 0.97
N ASP A 45 9.30 5.38 0.21
CA ASP A 45 10.20 4.76 -0.79
C ASP A 45 11.66 5.15 -0.48
N PRO A 46 12.34 4.43 0.42
CA PRO A 46 13.74 4.69 0.73
C PRO A 46 14.62 4.27 -0.46
N GLN A 47 15.72 5.00 -0.66
CA GLN A 47 16.74 4.59 -1.61
C GLN A 47 17.65 3.57 -0.92
N LEU A 48 17.48 2.30 -1.27
CA LEU A 48 18.32 1.21 -0.78
C LEU A 48 19.56 1.05 -1.68
N GLU A 49 20.64 0.54 -1.10
CA GLU A 49 21.88 0.27 -1.81
C GLU A 49 21.64 -0.77 -2.92
N PRO A 50 21.94 -0.47 -4.19
CA PRO A 50 21.81 -1.43 -5.27
C PRO A 50 22.94 -2.47 -5.22
N HIS A 51 22.78 -3.58 -5.93
CA HIS A 51 23.80 -4.61 -6.10
C HIS A 51 24.20 -4.72 -7.58
N ASP A 52 25.49 -4.59 -7.87
CA ASP A 52 26.04 -4.79 -9.20
C ASP A 52 26.46 -6.26 -9.35
N ILE A 53 25.95 -6.96 -10.35
CA ILE A 53 26.22 -8.38 -10.59
C ILE A 53 27.61 -8.53 -11.18
N SER A 54 28.49 -9.23 -10.48
CA SER A 54 29.81 -9.58 -11.01
C SER A 54 29.77 -10.76 -11.98
N ASP A 55 30.80 -10.91 -12.81
CA ASP A 55 30.94 -12.07 -13.71
C ASP A 55 30.98 -13.41 -12.95
N GLY A 56 31.55 -13.41 -11.74
CA GLY A 56 31.57 -14.59 -10.88
C GLY A 56 30.16 -15.01 -10.43
N GLU A 57 29.35 -14.05 -10.05
CA GLU A 57 27.94 -14.27 -9.70
C GLU A 57 27.12 -14.68 -10.92
N ALA A 58 27.34 -14.06 -12.08
CA ALA A 58 26.71 -14.46 -13.32
C ALA A 58 27.01 -15.91 -13.70
N SER A 59 28.21 -16.40 -13.37
CA SER A 59 28.62 -17.79 -13.60
C SER A 59 28.04 -18.76 -12.58
N SER A 60 27.98 -18.37 -11.29
CA SER A 60 27.51 -19.23 -10.18
C SER A 60 26.01 -19.15 -9.93
N LYS A 61 25.33 -18.13 -10.47
CA LYS A 61 23.89 -17.91 -10.40
C LYS A 61 23.30 -17.96 -8.97
N PRO A 62 23.85 -17.21 -8.00
CA PRO A 62 23.37 -17.24 -6.64
C PRO A 62 22.06 -16.47 -6.49
N ALA A 63 21.35 -16.72 -5.40
CA ALA A 63 20.34 -15.78 -4.94
C ALA A 63 21.00 -14.57 -4.26
N PHE A 64 20.49 -13.36 -4.50
CA PHE A 64 21.03 -12.13 -3.91
C PHE A 64 20.30 -11.81 -2.63
N ILE A 65 21.05 -11.50 -1.56
CA ILE A 65 20.49 -11.22 -0.25
C ILE A 65 20.69 -9.73 0.09
N PHE A 66 19.61 -8.99 0.14
CA PHE A 66 19.59 -7.60 0.59
C PHE A 66 19.29 -7.56 2.08
N LYS A 67 20.18 -6.99 2.86
CA LYS A 67 19.94 -6.68 4.28
C LYS A 67 19.37 -5.27 4.37
N VAL A 68 18.18 -5.15 4.95
CA VAL A 68 17.47 -3.89 5.11
C VAL A 68 17.38 -3.57 6.59
N ASP A 69 17.76 -2.35 6.96
CA ASP A 69 17.71 -1.88 8.35
C ASP A 69 16.27 -1.84 8.85
N GLY A 70 16.07 -2.23 10.11
CA GLY A 70 14.75 -2.25 10.76
C GLY A 70 14.10 -0.88 10.87
N MET A 71 14.87 0.21 10.80
CA MET A 71 14.29 1.56 10.73
C MET A 71 13.28 1.72 9.59
N HIS A 72 13.49 1.00 8.45
CA HIS A 72 12.58 1.03 7.31
C HIS A 72 11.27 0.28 7.58
N LEU A 73 11.27 -0.75 8.44
CA LEU A 73 10.05 -1.38 8.95
C LEU A 73 9.33 -0.45 9.93
N LYS A 74 10.08 0.14 10.87
CA LYS A 74 9.52 1.05 11.86
C LYS A 74 8.87 2.28 11.22
N ALA A 75 9.45 2.81 10.15
CA ALA A 75 8.91 3.96 9.40
C ALA A 75 7.53 3.71 8.79
N ILE A 76 7.12 2.45 8.65
CA ILE A 76 5.84 2.03 8.06
C ILE A 76 5.03 1.13 9.00
N GLU A 77 5.32 1.17 10.29
CA GLU A 77 4.58 0.41 11.31
C GLU A 77 3.07 0.67 11.24
N GLY A 78 2.27 -0.39 11.34
CA GLY A 78 0.82 -0.36 11.17
C GLY A 78 0.36 -0.17 9.73
N GLY A 79 1.26 -0.10 8.79
CA GLY A 79 1.03 0.02 7.36
C GLY A 79 1.29 -1.27 6.59
N THR A 80 1.61 -1.14 5.31
CA THR A 80 1.90 -2.27 4.42
C THR A 80 3.21 -2.07 3.66
N LEU A 81 3.79 -3.18 3.20
CA LEU A 81 5.00 -3.22 2.39
C LEU A 81 4.76 -4.00 1.11
N GLU A 82 5.17 -3.42 0.00
CA GLU A 82 5.25 -4.05 -1.31
C GLU A 82 6.69 -4.06 -1.79
N LEU A 83 7.15 -5.20 -2.31
CA LEU A 83 8.53 -5.41 -2.74
C LEU A 83 8.57 -5.82 -4.22
N TYR A 84 9.50 -5.25 -4.96
CA TYR A 84 9.91 -5.69 -6.28
C TYR A 84 11.35 -5.24 -6.53
N PHE A 85 11.96 -5.65 -7.63
CA PHE A 85 13.27 -5.15 -8.01
C PHE A 85 13.29 -4.67 -9.47
N ILE A 86 14.21 -3.78 -9.73
CA ILE A 86 14.51 -3.29 -11.07
C ILE A 86 15.88 -3.84 -11.45
N LEU A 87 15.95 -4.49 -12.60
CA LEU A 87 17.21 -4.86 -13.24
C LEU A 87 17.53 -3.80 -14.27
N SER A 88 18.69 -3.17 -14.16
CA SER A 88 19.17 -2.21 -15.16
C SER A 88 20.46 -2.70 -15.80
N ARG A 89 20.59 -2.46 -17.12
CA ARG A 89 21.74 -2.83 -17.94
C ARG A 89 22.10 -1.70 -18.89
N PHE A 90 23.38 -1.47 -19.05
CA PHE A 90 23.89 -0.57 -20.09
C PHE A 90 24.04 -1.34 -21.40
N VAL A 91 23.33 -0.91 -22.45
CA VAL A 91 23.34 -1.53 -23.79
C VAL A 91 23.40 -0.42 -24.83
N ASP A 92 24.40 -0.46 -25.71
CA ASP A 92 24.53 0.46 -26.84
C ASP A 92 24.39 1.94 -26.47
N GLY A 93 25.01 2.36 -25.37
CA GLY A 93 24.97 3.74 -24.88
C GLY A 93 23.72 4.14 -24.11
N THR A 94 22.79 3.21 -23.85
CA THR A 94 21.52 3.46 -23.16
C THR A 94 21.33 2.49 -22.00
N ILE A 95 20.69 2.96 -20.90
CA ILE A 95 20.30 2.09 -19.79
C ILE A 95 18.91 1.51 -20.07
N VAL A 96 18.84 0.19 -20.10
CA VAL A 96 17.58 -0.55 -20.24
C VAL A 96 17.13 -1.04 -18.88
N TYR A 97 15.86 -0.82 -18.54
CA TYR A 97 15.26 -1.22 -17.27
C TYR A 97 14.25 -2.34 -17.47
N ARG A 98 14.20 -3.26 -16.51
CA ARG A 98 13.18 -4.30 -16.41
C ARG A 98 12.71 -4.41 -14.96
N GLU A 99 11.40 -4.43 -14.74
CA GLU A 99 10.83 -4.66 -13.41
C GLU A 99 10.48 -6.14 -13.23
N SER A 100 10.66 -6.63 -12.00
CA SER A 100 10.14 -7.92 -11.59
C SER A 100 8.64 -7.86 -11.34
N ALA A 101 8.00 -9.03 -11.24
CA ALA A 101 6.70 -9.11 -10.58
C ALA A 101 6.80 -8.60 -9.13
N ARG A 102 5.70 -8.06 -8.61
CA ARG A 102 5.62 -7.64 -7.21
C ARG A 102 5.45 -8.85 -6.31
N ALA A 103 6.12 -8.85 -5.17
CA ALA A 103 5.90 -9.84 -4.14
C ALA A 103 4.51 -9.66 -3.50
N GLU A 104 4.04 -10.68 -2.79
CA GLU A 104 2.83 -10.57 -1.98
C GLU A 104 2.96 -9.41 -0.99
N LYS A 105 1.91 -8.60 -0.88
CA LYS A 105 1.87 -7.46 0.04
C LYS A 105 1.91 -7.94 1.49
N LEU A 106 2.79 -7.37 2.29
CA LEU A 106 2.98 -7.69 3.69
C LEU A 106 2.39 -6.60 4.59
N ASN A 107 1.81 -6.99 5.71
CA ASN A 107 1.47 -6.08 6.80
C ASN A 107 2.71 -5.85 7.69
N ILE A 108 2.87 -4.64 8.21
CA ILE A 108 3.96 -4.31 9.14
C ILE A 108 3.38 -4.10 10.52
N GLY A 109 3.65 -5.05 11.41
CA GLY A 109 3.01 -5.15 12.71
C GLY A 109 1.71 -5.95 12.69
N ALA A 110 0.87 -5.77 13.69
CA ALA A 110 -0.44 -6.40 13.73
C ALA A 110 -1.27 -5.94 12.52
N PRO A 111 -1.95 -6.86 11.81
CA PRO A 111 -2.85 -6.48 10.74
C PRO A 111 -3.84 -5.47 11.29
N ARG A 112 -4.06 -4.39 10.56
CA ARG A 112 -5.18 -3.49 10.88
C ARG A 112 -6.46 -4.29 10.80
N ALA A 113 -7.34 -4.10 11.78
CA ALA A 113 -8.71 -4.52 11.63
C ALA A 113 -9.24 -3.86 10.36
N GLU A 114 -9.63 -4.67 9.38
CA GLU A 114 -10.21 -4.15 8.15
C GLU A 114 -11.48 -3.38 8.49
N LEU A 115 -11.53 -2.12 8.08
CA LEU A 115 -12.74 -1.35 8.21
C LEU A 115 -13.78 -1.87 7.22
N PRO A 116 -15.08 -1.89 7.59
CA PRO A 116 -16.12 -2.30 6.66
C PRO A 116 -16.12 -1.38 5.44
N ALA A 117 -16.37 -1.97 4.26
CA ALA A 117 -16.54 -1.19 3.04
C ALA A 117 -17.72 -0.22 3.21
N PRO A 118 -17.60 1.02 2.72
CA PRO A 118 -18.72 1.96 2.73
C PRO A 118 -19.83 1.50 1.79
N GLU A 119 -21.08 1.75 2.17
CA GLU A 119 -22.25 1.51 1.34
C GLU A 119 -22.76 2.83 0.76
N VAL A 120 -22.98 2.87 -0.53
CA VAL A 120 -23.61 4.01 -1.21
C VAL A 120 -25.08 3.70 -1.42
N LYS A 121 -25.97 4.61 -0.99
CA LYS A 121 -27.42 4.43 -1.20
C LYS A 121 -27.83 4.86 -2.61
N GLY A 122 -28.88 4.23 -3.12
CA GLY A 122 -29.41 4.55 -4.46
C GLY A 122 -28.58 3.98 -5.62
N VAL A 123 -27.68 3.05 -5.34
CA VAL A 123 -26.95 2.29 -6.37
C VAL A 123 -27.85 1.18 -6.89
N ASP A 124 -27.98 1.03 -8.21
CA ASP A 124 -28.69 -0.05 -8.83
C ASP A 124 -27.91 -1.38 -8.82
N GLU A 125 -28.47 -2.44 -9.37
CA GLU A 125 -27.84 -3.77 -9.46
C GLU A 125 -26.56 -3.81 -10.33
N ASN A 126 -26.35 -2.78 -11.18
CA ASN A 126 -25.16 -2.63 -12.01
C ASN A 126 -24.08 -1.73 -11.38
N GLY A 127 -24.31 -1.24 -10.15
CA GLY A 127 -23.39 -0.35 -9.46
C GLY A 127 -23.49 1.12 -9.90
N VAL A 128 -24.58 1.52 -10.54
CA VAL A 128 -24.81 2.86 -11.10
C VAL A 128 -25.73 3.67 -10.18
N ILE A 129 -25.37 4.93 -9.94
CA ILE A 129 -26.22 5.93 -9.28
C ILE A 129 -26.89 6.75 -10.36
N ASP A 130 -28.22 6.91 -10.28
CA ASP A 130 -28.94 7.80 -11.18
C ASP A 130 -28.52 9.25 -10.93
N PRO A 131 -27.95 9.96 -11.90
CA PRO A 131 -27.53 11.36 -11.73
C PRO A 131 -28.68 12.32 -11.47
N ALA A 132 -29.95 11.90 -11.67
CA ALA A 132 -31.13 12.68 -11.31
C ALA A 132 -31.38 12.74 -9.79
N TYR A 133 -30.74 11.89 -8.99
CA TYR A 133 -30.80 12.04 -7.52
C TYR A 133 -30.06 13.31 -7.10
N GLY A 134 -30.70 14.15 -6.30
CA GLY A 134 -30.13 15.43 -5.84
C GLY A 134 -28.97 15.28 -4.86
N SER A 135 -28.83 14.11 -4.22
CA SER A 135 -27.73 13.74 -3.32
C SER A 135 -27.82 12.25 -3.03
N THR A 136 -26.72 11.65 -2.57
CA THR A 136 -26.71 10.26 -2.11
C THR A 136 -26.12 10.16 -0.69
N ASP A 137 -26.50 9.13 0.03
CA ASP A 137 -25.95 8.84 1.36
C ASP A 137 -24.84 7.80 1.26
N LEU A 138 -23.71 8.12 1.88
CA LEU A 138 -22.60 7.21 2.13
C LEU A 138 -22.69 6.70 3.56
N ILE A 139 -22.89 5.41 3.72
CA ILE A 139 -23.04 4.73 5.01
C ILE A 139 -21.77 3.96 5.34
N ILE A 140 -21.18 4.23 6.48
CA ILE A 140 -20.05 3.47 7.03
C ILE A 140 -20.58 2.72 8.25
N LYS A 141 -20.72 1.40 8.13
CA LYS A 141 -21.17 0.55 9.24
C LYS A 141 -20.22 0.66 10.42
N ARG A 142 -20.77 0.48 11.60
CA ARG A 142 -19.97 0.42 12.83
C ARG A 142 -18.87 -0.63 12.69
N TYR A 143 -17.67 -0.28 13.10
CA TYR A 143 -16.49 -1.14 13.04
C TYR A 143 -15.92 -1.43 14.43
N THR A 144 -15.23 -2.53 14.58
CA THR A 144 -14.59 -2.90 15.84
C THR A 144 -13.46 -1.91 16.16
N GLY A 145 -13.46 -1.40 17.38
CA GLY A 145 -12.45 -0.46 17.85
C GLY A 145 -12.80 1.01 17.62
N ILE A 146 -14.03 1.34 17.14
CA ILE A 146 -14.51 2.72 17.09
C ILE A 146 -14.48 3.33 18.51
N ALA A 147 -13.88 4.51 18.65
CA ALA A 147 -13.69 5.18 19.93
C ALA A 147 -14.03 6.67 19.85
N ILE A 148 -14.33 7.26 21.00
CA ILE A 148 -14.50 8.72 21.12
C ILE A 148 -13.18 9.40 20.73
N ASN A 149 -13.26 10.48 19.97
CA ASN A 149 -12.19 11.25 19.32
C ASN A 149 -11.65 10.64 18.02
N ASP A 150 -12.15 9.50 17.55
CA ASP A 150 -11.89 9.09 16.17
C ASP A 150 -12.47 10.11 15.19
N VAL A 151 -11.82 10.22 14.04
CA VAL A 151 -12.30 11.06 12.93
C VAL A 151 -12.52 10.16 11.71
N VAL A 152 -13.77 9.96 11.34
CA VAL A 152 -14.15 9.26 10.12
C VAL A 152 -14.14 10.27 8.97
N ARG A 153 -13.32 9.99 7.94
CA ARG A 153 -13.21 10.85 6.75
C ARG A 153 -13.54 10.05 5.51
N TYR A 154 -14.19 10.70 4.54
CA TYR A 154 -14.34 10.13 3.21
C TYR A 154 -13.73 11.03 2.14
N LEU A 155 -13.36 10.40 1.05
CA LEU A 155 -12.97 11.04 -0.20
C LEU A 155 -13.82 10.43 -1.31
N TRP A 156 -14.65 11.24 -1.94
CA TRP A 156 -15.42 10.88 -3.12
C TRP A 156 -14.72 11.44 -4.35
N ARG A 157 -14.39 10.58 -5.30
CA ARG A 157 -13.74 10.96 -6.54
C ARG A 157 -14.68 10.77 -7.70
N GLY A 158 -15.12 11.89 -8.28
CA GLY A 158 -15.87 11.90 -9.55
C GLY A 158 -14.92 11.91 -10.74
N SER A 159 -15.36 11.37 -11.87
CA SER A 159 -14.59 11.38 -13.12
C SER A 159 -14.51 12.77 -13.76
N GLU A 160 -15.49 13.65 -13.52
CA GLU A 160 -15.63 14.96 -14.15
C GLU A 160 -15.84 16.12 -13.17
N ALA A 161 -16.43 15.88 -12.01
CA ALA A 161 -16.85 16.92 -11.06
C ALA A 161 -15.81 17.26 -9.97
N GLY A 162 -14.67 16.56 -9.93
CA GLY A 162 -13.64 16.76 -8.92
C GLY A 162 -13.85 15.94 -7.66
N ASP A 163 -13.03 16.20 -6.65
CA ASP A 163 -13.02 15.48 -5.38
C ASP A 163 -13.91 16.20 -4.35
N VAL A 164 -14.79 15.43 -3.69
CA VAL A 164 -15.54 15.89 -2.50
C VAL A 164 -15.04 15.11 -1.29
N LYS A 165 -14.82 15.80 -0.19
CA LYS A 165 -14.35 15.23 1.07
C LYS A 165 -15.09 15.85 2.24
N ASP A 166 -15.33 15.05 3.27
CA ASP A 166 -15.90 15.52 4.53
C ASP A 166 -15.42 14.61 5.67
N SER A 167 -15.70 15.00 6.91
CA SER A 167 -15.31 14.26 8.10
C SER A 167 -16.32 14.40 9.22
N ILE A 168 -16.50 13.33 10.00
CA ILE A 168 -17.31 13.32 11.22
C ILE A 168 -16.42 12.89 12.39
N ASN A 169 -16.47 13.67 13.48
CA ASN A 169 -15.83 13.30 14.73
C ASN A 169 -16.73 12.34 15.51
N ILE A 170 -16.13 11.26 16.00
CA ILE A 170 -16.81 10.33 16.92
C ILE A 170 -16.79 10.92 18.32
N THR A 171 -17.97 11.12 18.86
CA THR A 171 -18.23 11.72 20.17
C THR A 171 -19.01 10.75 21.05
N GLY A 172 -19.24 11.09 22.32
CA GLY A 172 -20.10 10.31 23.20
C GLY A 172 -21.55 10.17 22.71
N ASN A 173 -21.99 11.06 21.81
CA ASN A 173 -23.37 11.05 21.30
C ASN A 173 -23.55 10.05 20.12
N ASN A 174 -22.49 9.79 19.33
CA ASN A 174 -22.57 8.96 18.11
C ASN A 174 -21.67 7.72 18.13
N VAL A 175 -20.84 7.53 19.15
CA VAL A 175 -19.98 6.34 19.29
C VAL A 175 -20.79 5.04 19.41
N GLY A 176 -22.04 5.11 19.83
CA GLY A 176 -22.97 4.00 19.97
C GLY A 176 -23.82 3.72 18.73
N ASP A 177 -23.79 4.56 17.71
CA ASP A 177 -24.61 4.43 16.51
C ASP A 177 -24.19 3.22 15.66
N ASP A 178 -25.15 2.59 14.97
CA ASP A 178 -24.90 1.43 14.11
C ASP A 178 -24.07 1.79 12.86
N TYR A 179 -24.06 3.06 12.48
CA TYR A 179 -23.33 3.56 11.32
C TYR A 179 -23.02 5.07 11.44
N VAL A 180 -22.03 5.50 10.69
CA VAL A 180 -21.74 6.91 10.40
C VAL A 180 -22.28 7.22 9.00
N LYS A 181 -23.01 8.33 8.87
CA LYS A 181 -23.64 8.73 7.61
C LYS A 181 -23.09 10.06 7.12
N PHE A 182 -22.74 10.12 5.86
CA PHE A 182 -22.45 11.34 5.11
C PHE A 182 -23.44 11.52 3.99
N THR A 183 -23.80 12.76 3.68
CA THR A 183 -24.59 13.08 2.50
C THR A 183 -23.65 13.68 1.43
N VAL A 184 -23.51 12.97 0.32
CA VAL A 184 -22.71 13.39 -0.83
C VAL A 184 -23.59 14.20 -1.76
N PRO A 185 -23.24 15.47 -2.08
CA PRO A 185 -24.09 16.32 -2.93
C PRO A 185 -24.09 15.86 -4.40
N ALA A 186 -25.12 16.22 -5.13
CA ALA A 186 -25.31 15.84 -6.55
C ALA A 186 -24.23 16.35 -7.51
N ASN A 187 -23.49 17.37 -7.10
CA ASN A 187 -22.41 17.97 -7.88
C ASN A 187 -21.01 17.46 -7.49
N ALA A 188 -20.95 16.28 -6.85
CA ALA A 188 -19.73 15.61 -6.41
C ALA A 188 -19.11 14.73 -7.51
#